data_a9ee7c283eb2b51ec73b4758d6bf3404
#
_entry.id   a9ee7c283eb2b51ec73b4758d6bf3404
#
_cell.length_a   1.000
_cell.length_b   1.000
_cell.length_c   1.000
_cell.angle_alpha   90.00
_cell.angle_beta   90.00
_cell.angle_gamma   90.00
#
_symmetry.space_group_name_H-M   'P 1'
#
loop_
_entity.id
_entity.type
_entity.pdbx_description
1 polymer ?
#
loop_
_entity_poly.entity_id
_entity_poly.type
_entity_poly.pdbx_seq_one_letter_code
_entity_poly.pdbx_strand_id
1 'polypeptide(L)'
;MKRFHSQSGTSTFRNASATYNSTLKEKLGFSRAYNFTLSPQIIYTRSPLLSALVASKVYKQLEFQAVGSWFLYDDAALKRLPSGREDIFQDNSIDNRAKRSLMKFLKFVVDYENQVEVWQGKAEMGLSQFLADDFKLPENLQILIGALTLSLDTLEETKVEYALPRIQRHLTSIGVFGPGFGAVVPKWGGGAEIAQVACRAGAVGGGVYVLGTGIRGSTIIEAQGVTAHEVDLTNDEKVNTKYITRIDNDAPAAGIRVAKIMAIVLSPLASLFTSTVEGSPTSAASVVVFPARTIVASDFSQDYPVYIMAHSSETGECPAGQCQYHPFSYLPTHALYDEQTLKLIYIV
;
A
#
# COMPACT_ATOMS: atom_id res chain seq x y z
N MET A 1 16.07 9.85 -22.83
CA MET A 1 15.62 9.72 -21.45
C MET A 1 15.21 11.11 -20.95
N LYS A 2 13.90 11.39 -20.80
CA LYS A 2 13.46 12.69 -20.25
C LYS A 2 13.68 12.62 -18.74
N ARG A 3 14.54 13.47 -18.20
CA ARG A 3 14.68 13.66 -16.75
C ARG A 3 13.37 14.24 -16.23
N PHE A 4 12.75 13.59 -15.29
CA PHE A 4 11.66 14.19 -14.52
C PHE A 4 12.27 15.25 -13.59
N HIS A 5 12.41 16.47 -14.10
CA HIS A 5 12.72 17.60 -13.24
C HIS A 5 11.42 18.06 -12.58
N SER A 6 11.28 17.79 -11.30
CA SER A 6 10.30 18.47 -10.47
C SER A 6 10.78 19.92 -10.32
N GLN A 7 10.23 20.82 -11.11
CA GLN A 7 10.60 22.25 -11.11
C GLN A 7 9.82 23.08 -10.07
N SER A 8 8.95 22.46 -9.28
CA SER A 8 8.24 23.19 -8.22
C SER A 8 8.49 22.54 -6.87
N GLY A 9 8.80 23.34 -5.85
CA GLY A 9 9.00 22.91 -4.46
C GLY A 9 7.76 22.27 -3.79
N THR A 10 6.69 22.04 -4.54
CA THR A 10 5.39 21.50 -4.12
C THR A 10 5.15 20.07 -4.57
N SER A 11 6.10 19.41 -5.25
CA SER A 11 5.91 18.01 -5.69
C SER A 11 5.94 17.06 -4.50
N THR A 12 4.96 16.15 -4.44
CA THR A 12 4.91 15.04 -3.47
C THR A 12 6.07 14.06 -3.66
N PHE A 13 6.58 13.94 -4.88
CA PHE A 13 7.73 13.09 -5.20
C PHE A 13 8.97 13.96 -5.41
N ARG A 14 10.05 13.67 -4.68
CA ARG A 14 11.32 14.40 -4.71
C ARG A 14 12.46 13.44 -5.04
N ASN A 15 13.56 13.99 -5.59
CA ASN A 15 14.80 13.25 -5.85
C ASN A 15 14.59 11.98 -6.72
N ALA A 16 13.67 12.04 -7.69
CA ALA A 16 13.42 10.93 -8.58
C ALA A 16 14.61 10.70 -9.52
N SER A 17 15.11 9.49 -9.58
CA SER A 17 16.15 9.05 -10.53
C SER A 17 15.73 7.76 -11.21
N ALA A 18 16.29 7.49 -12.38
CA ALA A 18 16.05 6.23 -13.08
C ALA A 18 17.40 5.63 -13.50
N THR A 19 17.58 4.38 -13.15
CA THR A 19 18.76 3.59 -13.52
C THR A 19 18.34 2.32 -14.27
N TYR A 20 19.23 1.80 -15.09
CA TYR A 20 19.01 0.52 -15.77
C TYR A 20 20.34 -0.20 -15.94
N ASN A 21 20.28 -1.53 -15.91
CA ASN A 21 21.40 -2.36 -16.25
C ASN A 21 21.55 -2.36 -17.80
N SER A 22 22.66 -1.87 -18.31
CA SER A 22 22.90 -1.75 -19.75
C SER A 22 22.90 -3.10 -20.47
N THR A 23 23.34 -4.16 -19.81
CA THR A 23 23.36 -5.53 -20.37
C THR A 23 21.96 -6.15 -20.49
N LEU A 24 20.99 -5.66 -19.71
CA LEU A 24 19.61 -6.16 -19.70
C LEU A 24 18.66 -5.30 -20.55
N LYS A 25 19.12 -4.16 -21.07
CA LYS A 25 18.30 -3.22 -21.83
C LYS A 25 17.64 -3.88 -23.05
N GLU A 26 18.34 -4.77 -23.73
CA GLU A 26 17.82 -5.50 -24.90
C GLU A 26 16.70 -6.50 -24.55
N LYS A 27 16.60 -6.92 -23.30
CA LYS A 27 15.54 -7.81 -22.82
C LYS A 27 14.25 -7.06 -22.44
N LEU A 28 14.30 -5.73 -22.38
CA LEU A 28 13.11 -4.93 -22.13
C LEU A 28 12.27 -4.80 -23.40
N GLY A 29 10.96 -4.89 -23.25
CA GLY A 29 10.00 -4.63 -24.32
C GLY A 29 9.88 -3.17 -24.67
N PHE A 30 8.95 -2.84 -25.56
CA PHE A 30 8.65 -1.45 -25.90
C PHE A 30 8.15 -0.70 -24.66
N SER A 31 8.53 0.57 -24.52
CA SER A 31 8.18 1.41 -23.35
C SER A 31 6.68 1.47 -23.07
N ARG A 32 5.84 1.39 -24.10
CA ARG A 32 4.37 1.38 -23.98
C ARG A 32 3.79 0.08 -23.36
N ALA A 33 4.62 -0.97 -23.25
CA ALA A 33 4.22 -2.22 -22.62
C ALA A 33 4.38 -2.19 -21.08
N TYR A 34 4.86 -1.07 -20.55
CA TYR A 34 5.06 -0.89 -19.11
C TYR A 34 4.23 0.27 -18.61
N ASN A 35 3.54 0.04 -17.52
CA ASN A 35 2.83 1.06 -16.75
C ASN A 35 3.35 1.06 -15.31
N PHE A 36 3.86 2.20 -14.84
CA PHE A 36 4.40 2.34 -13.50
C PHE A 36 3.40 3.03 -12.59
N THR A 37 2.88 2.30 -11.62
CA THR A 37 2.04 2.85 -10.57
C THR A 37 2.92 3.52 -9.51
N LEU A 38 2.94 4.86 -9.47
CA LEU A 38 3.78 5.62 -8.53
C LEU A 38 3.45 5.35 -7.06
N SER A 39 2.23 4.95 -6.78
CA SER A 39 1.75 4.66 -5.42
C SER A 39 0.79 3.48 -5.46
N PRO A 40 1.32 2.24 -5.59
CA PRO A 40 0.48 1.05 -5.60
C PRO A 40 -0.30 0.95 -4.29
N GLN A 41 -1.55 0.53 -4.40
CA GLN A 41 -2.49 0.47 -3.27
C GLN A 41 -3.12 -0.91 -3.21
N ILE A 42 -3.22 -1.44 -2.00
CA ILE A 42 -4.02 -2.61 -1.69
C ILE A 42 -5.43 -2.16 -1.31
N ILE A 43 -6.43 -2.62 -2.03
CA ILE A 43 -7.82 -2.34 -1.74
C ILE A 43 -8.41 -3.57 -1.05
N TYR A 44 -8.60 -3.49 0.25
CA TYR A 44 -9.23 -4.56 1.01
C TYR A 44 -10.69 -4.75 0.58
N THR A 45 -11.16 -5.99 0.57
CA THR A 45 -12.52 -6.35 0.13
C THR A 45 -13.61 -5.69 0.98
N ARG A 46 -13.30 -5.31 2.23
CA ARG A 46 -14.16 -4.50 3.11
C ARG A 46 -13.82 -3.00 3.08
N SER A 47 -13.20 -2.53 2.02
CA SER A 47 -12.92 -1.10 1.87
C SER A 47 -14.21 -0.31 1.55
N PRO A 48 -14.44 0.85 2.17
CA PRO A 48 -15.52 1.77 1.78
C PRO A 48 -15.44 2.20 0.31
N LEU A 49 -14.23 2.24 -0.27
CA LEU A 49 -14.03 2.54 -1.69
C LEU A 49 -14.78 1.57 -2.59
N LEU A 50 -14.74 0.26 -2.33
CA LEU A 50 -15.46 -0.73 -3.15
C LEU A 50 -16.97 -0.51 -3.07
N SER A 51 -17.51 -0.18 -1.91
CA SER A 51 -18.92 0.16 -1.75
C SER A 51 -19.29 1.41 -2.57
N ALA A 52 -18.43 2.44 -2.58
CA ALA A 52 -18.62 3.64 -3.38
C ALA A 52 -18.56 3.35 -4.90
N LEU A 53 -17.63 2.50 -5.34
CA LEU A 53 -17.53 2.07 -6.74
C LEU A 53 -18.77 1.29 -7.19
N VAL A 54 -19.34 0.46 -6.31
CA VAL A 54 -20.59 -0.27 -6.58
C VAL A 54 -21.78 0.69 -6.66
N ALA A 55 -21.93 1.59 -5.69
CA ALA A 55 -23.02 2.55 -5.64
C ALA A 55 -23.01 3.49 -6.86
N SER A 56 -21.85 3.95 -7.30
CA SER A 56 -21.68 4.80 -8.49
C SER A 56 -21.73 4.03 -9.81
N LYS A 57 -21.75 2.69 -9.79
CA LYS A 57 -21.67 1.80 -10.95
C LYS A 57 -20.35 1.90 -11.75
N VAL A 58 -19.37 2.63 -11.24
CA VAL A 58 -18.05 2.82 -11.86
C VAL A 58 -17.29 1.48 -11.98
N TYR A 59 -17.53 0.55 -11.04
CA TYR A 59 -16.93 -0.79 -11.07
C TYR A 59 -17.14 -1.53 -12.39
N LYS A 60 -18.20 -1.25 -13.17
CA LYS A 60 -18.46 -1.91 -14.45
C LYS A 60 -17.42 -1.63 -15.53
N GLN A 61 -16.59 -0.63 -15.34
CA GLN A 61 -15.52 -0.22 -16.26
C GLN A 61 -14.12 -0.54 -15.70
N LEU A 62 -14.06 -1.24 -14.57
CA LEU A 62 -12.80 -1.59 -13.91
C LEU A 62 -12.64 -3.11 -13.87
N GLU A 63 -11.39 -3.55 -14.02
CA GLU A 63 -10.99 -4.92 -13.72
C GLU A 63 -10.15 -4.94 -12.46
N PHE A 64 -10.39 -5.92 -11.61
CA PHE A 64 -9.63 -6.13 -10.39
C PHE A 64 -8.96 -7.49 -10.39
N GLN A 65 -7.76 -7.53 -9.85
CA GLN A 65 -6.97 -8.75 -9.67
C GLN A 65 -6.76 -9.02 -8.18
N ALA A 66 -6.75 -10.30 -7.80
CA ALA A 66 -6.55 -10.70 -6.42
C ALA A 66 -5.12 -10.41 -5.94
N VAL A 67 -5.02 -9.87 -4.73
CA VAL A 67 -3.78 -9.88 -3.94
C VAL A 67 -3.76 -11.19 -3.17
N GLY A 68 -2.85 -12.08 -3.54
CA GLY A 68 -2.76 -13.41 -2.99
C GLY A 68 -1.99 -13.48 -1.67
N SER A 69 -0.95 -14.28 -1.67
CA SER A 69 -0.18 -14.56 -0.47
C SER A 69 0.61 -13.37 0.03
N TRP A 70 0.75 -13.30 1.33
CA TRP A 70 1.68 -12.45 2.03
C TRP A 70 2.87 -13.27 2.49
N PHE A 71 4.05 -12.71 2.41
CA PHE A 71 5.29 -13.36 2.79
C PHE A 71 6.02 -12.51 3.83
N LEU A 72 6.63 -13.18 4.77
CA LEU A 72 7.53 -12.60 5.76
C LEU A 72 8.94 -13.11 5.49
N TYR A 73 9.90 -12.20 5.40
CA TYR A 73 11.32 -12.59 5.36
C TYR A 73 11.79 -12.88 6.78
N ASP A 74 12.19 -14.10 7.01
CA ASP A 74 12.69 -14.58 8.29
C ASP A 74 13.71 -15.69 8.06
N ASP A 75 14.84 -15.62 8.77
CA ASP A 75 15.93 -16.59 8.70
C ASP A 75 16.39 -16.89 7.24
N ALA A 76 16.71 -15.83 6.49
CA ALA A 76 17.15 -15.89 5.10
C ALA A 76 16.15 -16.57 4.12
N ALA A 77 14.90 -16.74 4.51
CA ALA A 77 13.86 -17.34 3.70
C ALA A 77 12.57 -16.51 3.68
N LEU A 78 11.79 -16.64 2.60
CA LEU A 78 10.45 -16.10 2.54
C LEU A 78 9.47 -17.14 3.09
N LYS A 79 8.90 -16.86 4.25
CA LYS A 79 7.87 -17.66 4.88
C LYS A 79 6.50 -17.09 4.52
N ARG A 80 5.59 -17.93 4.07
CA ARG A 80 4.23 -17.49 3.76
C ARG A 80 3.45 -17.23 5.05
N LEU A 81 2.73 -16.12 5.11
CA LEU A 81 1.81 -15.86 6.20
C LEU A 81 0.58 -16.77 6.09
N PRO A 82 0.07 -17.29 7.22
CA PRO A 82 -1.15 -18.06 7.25
C PRO A 82 -2.33 -17.26 6.66
N SER A 83 -3.07 -17.86 5.74
CA SER A 83 -4.28 -17.27 5.14
C SER A 83 -5.57 -17.64 5.89
N GLY A 84 -5.47 -18.56 6.85
CA GLY A 84 -6.60 -19.02 7.62
C GLY A 84 -6.20 -19.75 8.91
N ARG A 85 -7.22 -20.14 9.67
CA ARG A 85 -7.01 -20.89 10.93
C ARG A 85 -6.35 -22.23 10.69
N GLU A 86 -6.69 -22.90 9.60
CA GLU A 86 -6.17 -24.23 9.26
C GLU A 86 -4.66 -24.20 9.07
N ASP A 87 -4.12 -23.18 8.38
CA ASP A 87 -2.69 -23.01 8.20
C ASP A 87 -1.95 -22.89 9.55
N ILE A 88 -2.54 -22.14 10.51
CA ILE A 88 -1.97 -21.97 11.86
C ILE A 88 -1.97 -23.31 12.61
N PHE A 89 -3.07 -24.09 12.51
CA PHE A 89 -3.15 -25.37 13.20
C PHE A 89 -2.18 -26.40 12.62
N GLN A 90 -1.96 -26.38 11.31
CA GLN A 90 -1.05 -27.31 10.62
C GLN A 90 0.44 -26.92 10.77
N ASP A 91 0.73 -25.70 11.14
CA ASP A 91 2.11 -25.24 11.32
C ASP A 91 2.73 -25.87 12.58
N ASN A 92 3.64 -26.82 12.38
CA ASN A 92 4.36 -27.51 13.45
C ASN A 92 5.48 -26.67 14.07
N SER A 93 5.84 -25.54 13.50
CA SER A 93 6.85 -24.63 14.06
C SER A 93 6.31 -23.82 15.24
N ILE A 94 4.99 -23.72 15.38
CA ILE A 94 4.32 -22.99 16.46
C ILE A 94 3.84 -23.98 17.54
N ASP A 95 4.31 -23.80 18.76
CA ASP A 95 3.87 -24.64 19.87
C ASP A 95 2.39 -24.43 20.24
N ASN A 96 1.79 -25.41 20.90
CA ASN A 96 0.35 -25.40 21.22
C ASN A 96 -0.06 -24.24 22.16
N ARG A 97 0.84 -23.72 23.00
CA ARG A 97 0.56 -22.60 23.89
C ARG A 97 0.52 -21.31 23.07
N ALA A 98 1.49 -21.11 22.20
CA ALA A 98 1.55 -19.97 21.28
C ALA A 98 0.35 -19.96 20.32
N LYS A 99 -0.07 -21.12 19.78
CA LYS A 99 -1.30 -21.25 18.97
C LYS A 99 -2.54 -20.79 19.73
N ARG A 100 -2.70 -21.18 21.01
CA ARG A 100 -3.84 -20.73 21.85
C ARG A 100 -3.79 -19.21 22.08
N SER A 101 -2.63 -18.66 22.39
CA SER A 101 -2.42 -17.23 22.57
C SER A 101 -2.77 -16.45 21.30
N LEU A 102 -2.30 -16.92 20.15
CA LEU A 102 -2.62 -16.33 18.85
C LEU A 102 -4.13 -16.36 18.58
N MET A 103 -4.78 -17.50 18.81
CA MET A 103 -6.23 -17.63 18.63
C MET A 103 -7.04 -16.72 19.56
N LYS A 104 -6.57 -16.52 20.80
CA LYS A 104 -7.16 -15.55 21.73
C LYS A 104 -7.07 -14.14 21.18
N PHE A 105 -5.89 -13.73 20.67
CA PHE A 105 -5.69 -12.43 20.06
C PHE A 105 -6.53 -12.25 18.80
N LEU A 106 -6.54 -13.23 17.88
CA LEU A 106 -7.32 -13.16 16.64
C LEU A 106 -8.81 -13.02 16.91
N LYS A 107 -9.33 -13.72 17.94
CA LYS A 107 -10.73 -13.58 18.35
C LYS A 107 -11.02 -12.19 18.92
N PHE A 108 -10.11 -11.66 19.73
CA PHE A 108 -10.21 -10.30 20.29
C PHE A 108 -10.21 -9.25 19.18
N VAL A 109 -9.23 -9.28 18.27
CA VAL A 109 -9.04 -8.19 17.30
C VAL A 109 -10.17 -8.10 16.27
N VAL A 110 -10.84 -9.21 15.97
CA VAL A 110 -12.02 -9.20 15.07
C VAL A 110 -13.19 -8.41 15.67
N ASP A 111 -13.30 -8.39 17.00
CA ASP A 111 -14.37 -7.75 17.76
C ASP A 111 -13.85 -6.72 18.77
N TYR A 112 -12.69 -6.08 18.47
CA TYR A 112 -12.03 -5.19 19.42
C TYR A 112 -12.85 -3.94 19.76
N GLU A 113 -13.68 -3.49 18.82
CA GLU A 113 -14.54 -2.31 19.01
C GLU A 113 -15.57 -2.52 20.14
N ASN A 114 -16.00 -3.76 20.38
CA ASN A 114 -16.91 -4.12 21.47
C ASN A 114 -16.17 -4.52 22.78
N GLN A 115 -14.84 -4.50 22.78
CA GLN A 115 -13.99 -4.88 23.93
C GLN A 115 -13.06 -3.73 24.31
N VAL A 116 -13.64 -2.53 24.41
CA VAL A 116 -12.93 -1.25 24.61
C VAL A 116 -12.09 -1.25 25.88
N GLU A 117 -12.55 -1.92 26.93
CA GLU A 117 -11.88 -2.06 28.23
C GLU A 117 -10.52 -2.76 28.16
N VAL A 118 -10.30 -3.59 27.14
CA VAL A 118 -9.04 -4.35 26.97
C VAL A 118 -7.93 -3.45 26.42
N TRP A 119 -8.24 -2.51 25.57
CA TRP A 119 -7.23 -1.79 24.78
C TRP A 119 -7.25 -0.27 24.91
N GLN A 120 -8.37 0.37 25.24
CA GLN A 120 -8.48 1.84 25.19
C GLN A 120 -7.49 2.53 26.15
N GLY A 121 -7.29 2.00 27.35
CA GLY A 121 -6.29 2.51 28.29
C GLY A 121 -4.84 2.26 27.85
N LYS A 122 -4.63 1.53 26.75
CA LYS A 122 -3.34 1.14 26.17
C LYS A 122 -3.20 1.61 24.72
N ALA A 123 -4.06 2.51 24.26
CA ALA A 123 -4.12 2.97 22.86
C ALA A 123 -2.75 3.47 22.35
N GLU A 124 -2.04 4.23 23.18
CA GLU A 124 -0.71 4.80 22.88
C GLU A 124 0.45 3.81 23.13
N MET A 125 0.19 2.62 23.67
CA MET A 125 1.21 1.59 23.91
C MET A 125 1.74 1.02 22.60
N GLY A 126 3.02 0.62 22.57
CA GLY A 126 3.59 -0.11 21.45
C GLY A 126 2.93 -1.48 21.27
N LEU A 127 2.71 -1.87 20.03
CA LEU A 127 2.02 -3.11 19.70
C LEU A 127 2.74 -4.35 20.27
N SER A 128 4.06 -4.36 20.21
CA SER A 128 4.89 -5.47 20.73
C SER A 128 4.61 -5.70 22.22
N GLN A 129 4.63 -4.64 23.02
CA GLN A 129 4.35 -4.72 24.45
C GLN A 129 2.91 -5.20 24.72
N PHE A 130 1.93 -4.67 24.01
CA PHE A 130 0.54 -5.08 24.13
C PHE A 130 0.34 -6.58 23.83
N LEU A 131 0.94 -7.07 22.76
CA LEU A 131 0.86 -8.48 22.36
C LEU A 131 1.56 -9.40 23.37
N ALA A 132 2.69 -8.95 23.95
CA ALA A 132 3.41 -9.72 24.97
C ALA A 132 2.66 -9.75 26.30
N ASP A 133 2.17 -8.61 26.78
CA ASP A 133 1.62 -8.47 28.12
C ASP A 133 0.20 -9.03 28.24
N ASP A 134 -0.68 -8.76 27.28
CA ASP A 134 -2.09 -9.15 27.36
C ASP A 134 -2.38 -10.51 26.73
N PHE A 135 -1.61 -10.87 25.69
CA PHE A 135 -1.87 -12.11 24.95
C PHE A 135 -0.76 -13.14 25.09
N LYS A 136 0.37 -12.80 25.72
CA LYS A 136 1.52 -13.71 25.92
C LYS A 136 2.02 -14.30 24.60
N LEU A 137 2.06 -13.47 23.56
CA LEU A 137 2.55 -13.88 22.25
C LEU A 137 4.08 -13.84 22.20
N PRO A 138 4.74 -14.89 21.72
CA PRO A 138 6.18 -14.88 21.48
C PRO A 138 6.54 -13.95 20.32
N GLU A 139 7.78 -13.47 20.29
CA GLU A 139 8.29 -12.45 19.37
C GLU A 139 8.03 -12.78 17.89
N ASN A 140 8.27 -14.02 17.48
CA ASN A 140 8.01 -14.46 16.11
C ASN A 140 6.56 -14.27 15.67
N LEU A 141 5.58 -14.50 16.56
CA LEU A 141 4.17 -14.25 16.27
C LEU A 141 3.81 -12.77 16.36
N GLN A 142 4.48 -11.99 17.20
CA GLN A 142 4.31 -10.53 17.23
C GLN A 142 4.74 -9.92 15.90
N ILE A 143 5.89 -10.34 15.35
CA ILE A 143 6.39 -9.92 14.05
C ILE A 143 5.40 -10.27 12.93
N LEU A 144 4.86 -11.49 12.95
CA LEU A 144 3.84 -11.92 11.99
C LEU A 144 2.59 -11.02 12.02
N ILE A 145 2.11 -10.70 13.22
CA ILE A 145 0.94 -9.81 13.40
C ILE A 145 1.27 -8.39 12.96
N GLY A 146 2.46 -7.90 13.31
CA GLY A 146 2.94 -6.59 12.91
C GLY A 146 2.97 -6.40 11.39
N ALA A 147 3.34 -7.44 10.66
CA ALA A 147 3.34 -7.41 9.19
C ALA A 147 1.97 -7.09 8.59
N LEU A 148 0.88 -7.46 9.25
CA LEU A 148 -0.50 -7.21 8.79
C LEU A 148 -0.91 -5.73 8.92
N THR A 149 -0.20 -4.95 9.73
CA THR A 149 -0.52 -3.53 9.96
C THR A 149 -0.10 -2.63 8.81
N LEU A 150 0.92 -3.05 8.02
CA LEU A 150 1.63 -2.21 7.05
C LEU A 150 2.14 -0.89 7.69
N SER A 151 2.47 -0.93 8.98
CA SER A 151 3.08 0.21 9.65
C SER A 151 4.49 0.45 9.11
N LEU A 152 4.85 1.70 8.92
CA LEU A 152 6.22 2.10 8.57
C LEU A 152 7.13 2.22 9.79
N ASP A 153 6.54 2.23 10.99
CA ASP A 153 7.26 2.25 12.25
C ASP A 153 7.65 0.83 12.69
N THR A 154 8.55 0.74 13.63
CA THR A 154 8.89 -0.54 14.27
C THR A 154 7.70 -1.09 15.06
N LEU A 155 7.78 -2.34 15.46
CA LEU A 155 6.69 -2.98 16.23
C LEU A 155 6.51 -2.33 17.62
N GLU A 156 7.60 -1.82 18.19
CA GLU A 156 7.64 -1.12 19.47
C GLU A 156 7.01 0.28 19.37
N GLU A 157 7.18 0.96 18.23
CA GLU A 157 6.67 2.31 17.98
C GLU A 157 5.25 2.32 17.42
N THR A 158 4.84 1.22 16.77
CA THR A 158 3.49 1.07 16.23
C THR A 158 2.46 1.02 17.36
N LYS A 159 1.61 2.03 17.45
CA LYS A 159 0.61 2.15 18.52
C LYS A 159 -0.54 1.15 18.35
N VAL A 160 -1.09 0.71 19.47
CA VAL A 160 -2.22 -0.22 19.50
C VAL A 160 -3.43 0.33 18.74
N GLU A 161 -3.78 1.61 18.97
CA GLU A 161 -4.91 2.26 18.27
C GLU A 161 -4.74 2.31 16.75
N TYR A 162 -3.49 2.40 16.29
CA TYR A 162 -3.17 2.36 14.85
C TYR A 162 -3.27 0.93 14.30
N ALA A 163 -2.82 -0.05 15.08
CA ALA A 163 -2.67 -1.44 14.63
C ALA A 163 -4.00 -2.20 14.57
N LEU A 164 -4.84 -2.11 15.61
CA LEU A 164 -6.06 -2.90 15.73
C LEU A 164 -7.01 -2.77 14.54
N PRO A 165 -7.38 -1.57 14.07
CA PRO A 165 -8.27 -1.43 12.91
C PRO A 165 -7.67 -1.98 11.61
N ARG A 166 -6.34 -1.97 11.48
CA ARG A 166 -5.65 -2.49 10.29
C ARG A 166 -5.62 -4.01 10.28
N ILE A 167 -5.31 -4.62 11.42
CA ILE A 167 -5.32 -6.07 11.57
C ILE A 167 -6.76 -6.59 11.41
N GLN A 168 -7.75 -5.96 12.04
CA GLN A 168 -9.17 -6.31 11.89
C GLN A 168 -9.58 -6.26 10.40
N ARG A 169 -9.26 -5.18 9.72
CA ARG A 169 -9.58 -5.02 8.29
C ARG A 169 -8.96 -6.14 7.45
N HIS A 170 -7.69 -6.47 7.69
CA HIS A 170 -7.02 -7.56 7.00
C HIS A 170 -7.77 -8.88 7.22
N LEU A 171 -7.99 -9.28 8.48
CA LEU A 171 -8.60 -10.56 8.82
C LEU A 171 -10.05 -10.68 8.36
N THR A 172 -10.85 -9.63 8.52
CA THR A 172 -12.27 -9.65 8.13
C THR A 172 -12.49 -9.55 6.62
N SER A 173 -11.47 -9.13 5.88
CA SER A 173 -11.53 -9.04 4.42
C SER A 173 -11.27 -10.38 3.73
N ILE A 174 -10.58 -11.32 4.37
CA ILE A 174 -10.27 -12.62 3.80
C ILE A 174 -11.57 -13.39 3.53
N GLY A 175 -11.71 -13.93 2.32
CA GLY A 175 -12.84 -14.79 1.94
C GLY A 175 -14.13 -14.07 1.53
N VAL A 176 -14.18 -12.73 1.54
CA VAL A 176 -15.39 -11.97 1.18
C VAL A 176 -15.78 -12.14 -0.29
N PHE A 177 -14.81 -12.12 -1.21
CA PHE A 177 -15.05 -12.31 -2.65
C PHE A 177 -14.59 -13.68 -3.16
N GLY A 178 -14.16 -14.56 -2.29
CA GLY A 178 -13.69 -15.89 -2.62
C GLY A 178 -12.56 -16.34 -1.71
N PRO A 179 -12.23 -17.63 -1.70
CA PRO A 179 -11.22 -18.18 -0.80
C PRO A 179 -9.82 -17.64 -1.13
N GLY A 180 -8.96 -17.57 -0.13
CA GLY A 180 -7.52 -17.37 -0.26
C GLY A 180 -7.04 -15.93 -0.46
N PHE A 181 -7.93 -14.93 -0.52
CA PHE A 181 -7.53 -13.53 -0.61
C PHE A 181 -8.46 -12.58 0.15
N GLY A 182 -7.94 -11.44 0.54
CA GLY A 182 -8.69 -10.41 1.28
C GLY A 182 -8.56 -9.01 0.66
N ALA A 183 -7.86 -8.89 -0.46
CA ALA A 183 -7.63 -7.60 -1.10
C ALA A 183 -7.50 -7.76 -2.62
N VAL A 184 -7.67 -6.67 -3.32
CA VAL A 184 -7.55 -6.58 -4.77
C VAL A 184 -6.70 -5.37 -5.18
N VAL A 185 -6.16 -5.42 -6.39
CA VAL A 185 -5.54 -4.29 -7.08
C VAL A 185 -6.28 -4.04 -8.39
N PRO A 186 -6.49 -2.77 -8.80
CA PRO A 186 -7.01 -2.49 -10.12
C PRO A 186 -5.97 -2.88 -11.18
N LYS A 187 -6.42 -3.53 -12.26
CA LYS A 187 -5.58 -3.91 -13.39
C LYS A 187 -5.14 -2.69 -14.19
N TRP A 188 -4.05 -2.80 -14.93
CA TRP A 188 -3.48 -1.84 -15.89
C TRP A 188 -2.75 -0.63 -15.33
N GLY A 189 -3.02 -0.17 -14.13
CA GLY A 189 -2.35 1.03 -13.60
C GLY A 189 -2.79 1.40 -12.18
N GLY A 190 -3.32 0.44 -11.44
CA GLY A 190 -3.69 0.63 -10.05
C GLY A 190 -4.72 1.75 -9.86
N GLY A 191 -4.50 2.60 -8.87
CA GLY A 191 -5.43 3.71 -8.55
C GLY A 191 -5.65 4.71 -9.68
N ALA A 192 -4.73 4.80 -10.65
CA ALA A 192 -4.89 5.68 -11.82
C ALA A 192 -6.07 5.24 -12.70
N GLU A 193 -6.33 3.94 -12.80
CA GLU A 193 -7.49 3.43 -13.57
C GLU A 193 -8.80 3.85 -12.94
N ILE A 194 -8.90 3.82 -11.61
CA ILE A 194 -10.08 4.30 -10.89
C ILE A 194 -10.30 5.79 -11.18
N ALA A 195 -9.23 6.59 -11.14
CA ALA A 195 -9.29 8.02 -11.43
C ALA A 195 -9.70 8.30 -12.88
N GLN A 196 -9.17 7.54 -13.84
CA GLN A 196 -9.53 7.69 -15.27
C GLN A 196 -11.00 7.35 -15.54
N VAL A 197 -11.49 6.25 -14.98
CA VAL A 197 -12.89 5.84 -15.14
C VAL A 197 -13.83 6.83 -14.46
N ALA A 198 -13.47 7.32 -13.26
CA ALA A 198 -14.22 8.36 -12.58
C ALA A 198 -14.27 9.67 -13.38
N CYS A 199 -13.12 10.07 -13.96
CA CYS A 199 -13.04 11.23 -14.86
C CYS A 199 -13.96 11.05 -16.08
N ARG A 200 -13.93 9.91 -16.74
CA ARG A 200 -14.83 9.60 -17.86
C ARG A 200 -16.31 9.68 -17.46
N ALA A 201 -16.66 9.06 -16.33
CA ALA A 201 -18.02 9.10 -15.82
C ALA A 201 -18.48 10.53 -15.51
N GLY A 202 -17.60 11.34 -14.89
CA GLY A 202 -17.84 12.75 -14.64
C GLY A 202 -18.04 13.57 -15.91
N ALA A 203 -17.22 13.32 -16.95
CA ALA A 203 -17.34 13.99 -18.23
C ALA A 203 -18.66 13.65 -18.95
N VAL A 204 -19.08 12.38 -18.92
CA VAL A 204 -20.40 11.96 -19.43
C VAL A 204 -21.54 12.63 -18.68
N GLY A 205 -21.36 12.87 -17.36
CA GLY A 205 -22.30 13.63 -16.53
C GLY A 205 -22.26 15.15 -16.70
N GLY A 206 -21.49 15.67 -17.66
CA GLY A 206 -21.36 17.11 -17.94
C GLY A 206 -20.21 17.81 -17.18
N GLY A 207 -19.35 17.06 -16.49
CA GLY A 207 -18.15 17.61 -15.86
C GLY A 207 -17.13 18.12 -16.90
N VAL A 208 -16.52 19.27 -16.61
CA VAL A 208 -15.49 19.87 -17.46
C VAL A 208 -14.12 19.65 -16.82
N TYR A 209 -13.17 19.17 -17.61
CA TYR A 209 -11.77 18.94 -17.16
C TYR A 209 -10.85 19.84 -17.97
N VAL A 210 -10.14 20.74 -17.29
CA VAL A 210 -9.22 21.69 -17.91
C VAL A 210 -7.80 21.34 -17.46
N LEU A 211 -7.01 20.80 -18.37
CA LEU A 211 -5.63 20.43 -18.09
C LEU A 211 -4.72 21.66 -18.05
N GLY A 212 -3.72 21.65 -17.19
CA GLY A 212 -2.75 22.74 -17.09
C GLY A 212 -3.28 24.01 -16.42
N THR A 213 -4.52 23.97 -15.89
CA THR A 213 -5.13 25.09 -15.19
C THR A 213 -5.27 24.74 -13.70
N GLY A 214 -4.70 25.57 -12.85
CA GLY A 214 -4.78 25.47 -11.40
C GLY A 214 -5.61 26.59 -10.78
N ILE A 215 -5.79 26.52 -9.48
CA ILE A 215 -6.40 27.59 -8.66
C ILE A 215 -5.28 28.53 -8.21
N ARG A 216 -5.40 29.83 -8.52
CA ARG A 216 -4.51 30.89 -8.06
C ARG A 216 -4.93 31.39 -6.68
N GLY A 217 -6.22 31.53 -6.45
CA GLY A 217 -6.80 31.97 -5.17
C GLY A 217 -8.29 31.73 -5.14
N SER A 218 -8.86 31.89 -3.95
CA SER A 218 -10.33 31.87 -3.80
C SER A 218 -10.76 32.85 -2.72
N THR A 219 -11.89 33.54 -2.95
CA THR A 219 -12.54 34.42 -2.00
C THR A 219 -13.95 33.91 -1.71
N ILE A 220 -14.38 34.10 -0.46
CA ILE A 220 -15.76 33.77 -0.08
C ILE A 220 -16.65 34.93 -0.50
N ILE A 221 -17.73 34.63 -1.18
CA ILE A 221 -18.74 35.60 -1.62
C ILE A 221 -20.11 35.17 -1.10
N GLU A 222 -20.95 36.16 -0.82
CA GLU A 222 -22.38 35.97 -0.55
C GLU A 222 -23.18 36.23 -1.84
N ALA A 223 -23.76 35.19 -2.42
CA ALA A 223 -24.55 35.27 -3.61
C ALA A 223 -25.96 34.76 -3.33
N GLN A 224 -26.96 35.61 -3.45
CA GLN A 224 -28.40 35.27 -3.26
C GLN A 224 -28.71 34.58 -1.92
N GLY A 225 -28.02 34.99 -0.83
CA GLY A 225 -28.15 34.38 0.51
C GLY A 225 -27.50 33.00 0.67
N VAL A 226 -26.64 32.62 -0.26
CA VAL A 226 -25.86 31.39 -0.19
C VAL A 226 -24.38 31.74 -0.21
N THR A 227 -23.63 31.21 0.75
CA THR A 227 -22.17 31.30 0.75
C THR A 227 -21.59 30.50 -0.43
N ALA A 228 -20.79 31.15 -1.24
CA ALA A 228 -20.13 30.57 -2.39
C ALA A 228 -18.66 31.01 -2.44
N HIS A 229 -17.89 30.42 -3.32
CA HIS A 229 -16.49 30.78 -3.57
C HIS A 229 -16.36 31.36 -4.99
N GLU A 230 -15.74 32.53 -5.10
CA GLU A 230 -15.17 33.01 -6.36
C GLU A 230 -13.74 32.48 -6.43
N VAL A 231 -13.43 31.70 -7.46
CA VAL A 231 -12.15 31.04 -7.65
C VAL A 231 -11.44 31.66 -8.83
N ASP A 232 -10.22 32.21 -8.60
CA ASP A 232 -9.35 32.71 -9.64
C ASP A 232 -8.49 31.57 -10.20
N LEU A 233 -8.58 31.31 -11.48
CA LEU A 233 -7.83 30.28 -12.17
C LEU A 233 -6.50 30.85 -12.75
N THR A 234 -5.55 29.95 -13.01
CA THR A 234 -4.23 30.34 -13.55
C THR A 234 -4.28 30.80 -15.00
N ASN A 235 -5.37 30.54 -15.70
CA ASN A 235 -5.65 31.01 -17.06
C ASN A 235 -6.42 32.35 -17.10
N ASP A 236 -6.45 33.08 -15.98
CA ASP A 236 -7.13 34.36 -15.79
C ASP A 236 -8.68 34.33 -15.84
N GLU A 237 -9.28 33.14 -15.85
CA GLU A 237 -10.71 32.96 -15.71
C GLU A 237 -11.14 32.94 -14.24
N LYS A 238 -12.40 33.31 -13.99
CA LYS A 238 -13.04 33.23 -12.67
C LYS A 238 -14.22 32.27 -12.71
N VAL A 239 -14.35 31.45 -11.67
CA VAL A 239 -15.45 30.49 -11.52
C VAL A 239 -16.11 30.65 -10.18
N ASN A 240 -17.44 30.76 -10.16
CA ASN A 240 -18.21 30.75 -8.92
C ASN A 240 -18.69 29.32 -8.62
N THR A 241 -18.41 28.84 -7.42
CA THR A 241 -18.77 27.49 -6.98
C THR A 241 -19.20 27.45 -5.52
N LYS A 242 -20.08 26.51 -5.18
CA LYS A 242 -20.48 26.26 -3.79
C LYS A 242 -19.43 25.48 -3.00
N TYR A 243 -18.64 24.65 -3.68
CA TYR A 243 -17.68 23.75 -3.04
C TYR A 243 -16.37 23.73 -3.82
N ILE A 244 -15.26 23.71 -3.10
CA ILE A 244 -13.93 23.46 -3.63
C ILE A 244 -13.39 22.20 -2.98
N THR A 245 -12.98 21.22 -3.79
CA THR A 245 -12.24 20.04 -3.31
C THR A 245 -10.87 20.07 -3.94
N ARG A 246 -9.82 20.07 -3.11
CA ARG A 246 -8.43 20.06 -3.55
C ARG A 246 -7.60 19.19 -2.66
N ILE A 247 -6.47 18.73 -3.18
CA ILE A 247 -5.40 18.18 -2.34
C ILE A 247 -4.70 19.38 -1.70
N ASP A 248 -4.53 19.33 -0.39
CA ASP A 248 -3.76 20.34 0.32
C ASP A 248 -2.28 20.14 -0.03
N ASN A 249 -1.74 21.09 -0.80
CA ASN A 249 -0.33 21.07 -1.18
C ASN A 249 0.56 21.67 -0.11
N ASP A 250 -0.01 22.30 0.91
CA ASP A 250 0.70 22.83 2.07
C ASP A 250 1.00 21.69 3.05
N ALA A 251 1.54 20.57 2.54
CA ALA A 251 1.99 19.49 3.40
C ALA A 251 2.96 20.07 4.45
N PRO A 252 2.72 19.83 5.73
CA PRO A 252 3.57 20.36 6.78
C PRO A 252 5.02 19.94 6.51
N ALA A 253 5.96 20.85 6.76
CA ALA A 253 7.40 20.58 6.59
C ALA A 253 7.88 19.37 7.42
N ALA A 254 7.08 18.91 8.37
CA ALA A 254 7.27 17.76 9.25
C ALA A 254 6.54 16.48 8.78
N GLY A 255 6.16 16.36 7.52
CA GLY A 255 5.49 15.16 7.01
C GLY A 255 6.39 13.92 7.03
N ILE A 256 5.78 12.74 7.14
CA ILE A 256 6.47 11.44 7.02
C ILE A 256 7.09 11.33 5.63
N ARG A 257 8.38 11.02 5.57
CA ARG A 257 9.09 10.74 4.33
C ARG A 257 9.16 9.24 4.09
N VAL A 258 8.88 8.83 2.86
CA VAL A 258 8.91 7.42 2.45
C VAL A 258 9.84 7.27 1.25
N ALA A 259 10.83 6.40 1.38
CA ALA A 259 11.63 5.96 0.24
C ALA A 259 10.81 4.96 -0.59
N LYS A 260 10.79 5.13 -1.91
CA LYS A 260 10.09 4.24 -2.83
C LYS A 260 10.97 3.87 -4.00
N ILE A 261 10.89 2.62 -4.42
CA ILE A 261 11.53 2.12 -5.62
C ILE A 261 10.45 1.48 -6.50
N MET A 262 10.61 1.57 -7.81
CA MET A 262 9.86 0.79 -8.78
C MET A 262 10.85 0.07 -9.67
N ALA A 263 10.76 -1.23 -9.74
CA ALA A 263 11.71 -2.05 -10.49
C ALA A 263 10.98 -3.02 -11.41
N ILE A 264 11.50 -3.18 -12.62
CA ILE A 264 11.13 -4.29 -13.52
C ILE A 264 12.10 -5.43 -13.23
N VAL A 265 11.57 -6.61 -12.93
CA VAL A 265 12.30 -7.84 -12.72
C VAL A 265 12.06 -8.75 -13.92
N LEU A 266 13.14 -9.18 -14.58
CA LEU A 266 13.09 -10.04 -15.78
C LEU A 266 12.90 -11.52 -15.39
N SER A 267 11.99 -11.80 -14.49
CA SER A 267 11.59 -13.12 -14.02
C SER A 267 10.11 -13.11 -13.66
N PRO A 268 9.37 -14.18 -13.92
CA PRO A 268 7.96 -14.26 -13.53
C PRO A 268 7.77 -14.46 -12.02
N LEU A 269 8.81 -14.82 -11.26
CA LEU A 269 8.78 -15.10 -9.81
C LEU A 269 7.53 -15.86 -9.36
N ALA A 270 7.18 -16.90 -10.11
CA ALA A 270 5.91 -17.64 -10.04
C ALA A 270 5.57 -18.11 -8.61
N SER A 271 6.58 -18.42 -7.80
CA SER A 271 6.39 -18.87 -6.40
C SER A 271 5.67 -17.84 -5.52
N LEU A 272 5.77 -16.54 -5.84
CA LEU A 272 5.10 -15.48 -5.09
C LEU A 272 3.60 -15.40 -5.42
N PHE A 273 3.16 -15.95 -6.53
CA PHE A 273 1.79 -15.82 -7.03
C PHE A 273 0.99 -17.12 -6.99
N THR A 274 1.61 -18.20 -6.51
CA THR A 274 0.96 -19.50 -6.40
C THR A 274 -0.16 -19.45 -5.35
N SER A 275 -1.37 -19.86 -5.77
CA SER A 275 -2.45 -20.12 -4.81
C SER A 275 -2.24 -21.47 -4.13
N THR A 276 -2.49 -21.52 -2.83
CA THR A 276 -2.47 -22.78 -2.05
C THR A 276 -3.86 -23.15 -1.54
N VAL A 277 -4.84 -22.28 -1.77
CA VAL A 277 -6.23 -22.53 -1.38
C VAL A 277 -7.00 -23.01 -2.61
N GLU A 278 -7.60 -24.17 -2.51
CA GLU A 278 -8.41 -24.75 -3.59
C GLU A 278 -9.58 -23.80 -3.93
N GLY A 279 -9.83 -23.61 -5.22
CA GLY A 279 -10.87 -22.70 -5.71
C GLY A 279 -10.56 -21.21 -5.61
N SER A 280 -9.38 -20.82 -5.12
CA SER A 280 -8.99 -19.42 -5.15
C SER A 280 -8.49 -19.00 -6.54
N PRO A 281 -8.69 -17.73 -6.95
CA PRO A 281 -8.16 -17.24 -8.21
C PRO A 281 -6.63 -17.22 -8.19
N THR A 282 -6.01 -17.31 -9.36
CA THR A 282 -4.57 -17.04 -9.51
C THR A 282 -4.32 -15.59 -9.08
N SER A 283 -3.40 -15.40 -8.15
CA SER A 283 -3.08 -14.07 -7.66
C SER A 283 -2.18 -13.33 -8.63
N ALA A 284 -2.52 -12.08 -8.91
CA ALA A 284 -1.71 -11.20 -9.75
C ALA A 284 -0.72 -10.35 -8.94
N ALA A 285 -0.97 -10.20 -7.66
CA ALA A 285 -0.11 -9.44 -6.76
C ALA A 285 0.14 -10.20 -5.46
N SER A 286 1.25 -9.91 -4.81
CA SER A 286 1.61 -10.41 -3.49
C SER A 286 2.31 -9.32 -2.67
N VAL A 287 2.38 -9.52 -1.35
CA VAL A 287 3.06 -8.62 -0.42
C VAL A 287 4.20 -9.37 0.23
N VAL A 288 5.39 -8.78 0.22
CA VAL A 288 6.56 -9.30 0.93
C VAL A 288 6.96 -8.29 1.98
N VAL A 289 7.12 -8.75 3.21
CA VAL A 289 7.49 -7.93 4.36
C VAL A 289 8.86 -8.34 4.86
N PHE A 290 9.75 -7.37 4.94
CA PHE A 290 11.03 -7.49 5.63
C PHE A 290 10.90 -6.74 6.95
N PRO A 291 10.78 -7.43 8.08
CA PRO A 291 10.75 -6.78 9.39
C PRO A 291 12.01 -5.94 9.61
N ALA A 292 11.93 -4.98 10.51
CA ALA A 292 13.11 -4.19 10.89
C ALA A 292 14.27 -5.10 11.30
N ARG A 293 15.49 -4.73 10.91
CA ARG A 293 16.75 -5.42 11.24
C ARG A 293 16.93 -6.83 10.63
N THR A 294 16.13 -7.19 9.61
CA THR A 294 16.26 -8.49 8.93
C THR A 294 17.18 -8.46 7.72
N ILE A 295 17.38 -7.28 7.11
CA ILE A 295 18.32 -7.11 6.01
C ILE A 295 19.68 -6.69 6.61
N VAL A 296 20.65 -7.56 6.50
CA VAL A 296 22.02 -7.32 7.00
C VAL A 296 22.94 -7.01 5.82
N ALA A 297 23.53 -5.82 5.82
CA ALA A 297 24.60 -5.44 4.90
C ALA A 297 25.74 -4.79 5.70
N SER A 298 26.98 -4.88 5.20
CA SER A 298 28.18 -4.47 5.93
C SER A 298 28.16 -3.03 6.46
N ASP A 299 27.47 -2.13 5.77
CA ASP A 299 27.47 -0.69 6.07
C ASP A 299 26.05 -0.09 6.19
N PHE A 300 25.04 -0.94 6.36
CA PHE A 300 23.65 -0.50 6.40
C PHE A 300 22.88 -1.20 7.50
N SER A 301 22.19 -0.42 8.34
CA SER A 301 21.20 -0.90 9.29
C SER A 301 19.80 -0.61 8.75
N GLN A 302 18.99 -1.65 8.64
CA GLN A 302 17.57 -1.52 8.30
C GLN A 302 16.76 -1.36 9.58
N ASP A 303 16.63 -0.14 10.05
CA ASP A 303 15.96 0.15 11.33
C ASP A 303 14.44 0.06 11.24
N TYR A 304 13.87 0.18 10.04
CA TYR A 304 12.43 0.17 9.78
C TYR A 304 12.02 -0.96 8.84
N PRO A 305 10.77 -1.43 8.91
CA PRO A 305 10.30 -2.47 8.01
C PRO A 305 10.31 -2.01 6.54
N VAL A 306 10.61 -2.95 5.65
CA VAL A 306 10.50 -2.75 4.20
C VAL A 306 9.36 -3.60 3.68
N TYR A 307 8.45 -2.99 2.95
CA TYR A 307 7.37 -3.66 2.27
C TYR A 307 7.61 -3.67 0.77
N ILE A 308 7.35 -4.80 0.14
CA ILE A 308 7.40 -4.93 -1.31
C ILE A 308 6.02 -5.37 -1.79
N MET A 309 5.39 -4.57 -2.62
CA MET A 309 4.28 -5.03 -3.44
C MET A 309 4.84 -5.61 -4.73
N ALA A 310 4.65 -6.89 -4.93
CA ALA A 310 5.07 -7.59 -6.14
C ALA A 310 3.84 -7.76 -7.05
N HIS A 311 3.95 -7.28 -8.29
CA HIS A 311 2.92 -7.37 -9.31
C HIS A 311 3.42 -8.27 -10.45
N SER A 312 2.69 -9.33 -10.75
CA SER A 312 2.97 -10.17 -11.92
C SER A 312 2.46 -9.50 -13.21
N SER A 313 2.79 -10.06 -14.35
CA SER A 313 2.25 -9.62 -15.65
C SER A 313 0.71 -9.67 -15.74
N GLU A 314 0.06 -10.43 -14.87
CA GLU A 314 -1.41 -10.53 -14.83
C GLU A 314 -2.08 -9.21 -14.39
N THR A 315 -1.34 -8.31 -13.71
CA THR A 315 -1.82 -6.95 -13.45
C THR A 315 -1.90 -6.10 -14.72
N GLY A 316 -1.28 -6.54 -15.81
CA GLY A 316 -1.21 -5.79 -17.07
C GLY A 316 -0.20 -4.65 -17.08
N GLU A 317 0.64 -4.53 -16.06
CA GLU A 317 1.61 -3.44 -15.91
C GLU A 317 2.97 -3.74 -16.54
N CYS A 318 3.23 -4.99 -16.92
CA CYS A 318 4.45 -5.41 -17.61
C CYS A 318 4.19 -6.60 -18.53
N PRO A 319 5.10 -6.90 -19.49
CA PRO A 319 5.02 -8.06 -20.36
C PRO A 319 5.06 -9.41 -19.61
N ALA A 320 4.51 -10.45 -20.22
CA ALA A 320 4.59 -11.81 -19.71
C ALA A 320 6.04 -12.23 -19.45
N GLY A 321 6.26 -12.99 -18.38
CA GLY A 321 7.59 -13.41 -17.94
C GLY A 321 8.37 -12.38 -17.13
N GLN A 322 7.76 -11.25 -16.83
CA GLN A 322 8.31 -10.18 -16.02
C GLN A 322 7.40 -9.85 -14.83
N CYS A 323 7.94 -9.18 -13.86
CA CYS A 323 7.22 -8.66 -12.69
C CYS A 323 7.60 -7.20 -12.43
N GLN A 324 6.74 -6.47 -11.74
CA GLN A 324 7.08 -5.19 -11.14
C GLN A 324 7.18 -5.31 -9.63
N TYR A 325 8.19 -4.67 -9.06
CA TYR A 325 8.40 -4.56 -7.62
C TYR A 325 8.29 -3.12 -7.18
N HIS A 326 7.58 -2.92 -6.10
CA HIS A 326 7.34 -1.63 -5.49
C HIS A 326 7.77 -1.65 -4.01
N PRO A 327 9.08 -1.66 -3.71
CA PRO A 327 9.57 -1.51 -2.34
C PRO A 327 9.28 -0.12 -1.79
N PHE A 328 8.91 -0.07 -0.50
CA PHE A 328 8.80 1.18 0.23
C PHE A 328 9.13 0.98 1.71
N SER A 329 9.70 2.01 2.32
CA SER A 329 10.06 2.04 3.73
C SER A 329 10.08 3.47 4.25
N TYR A 330 10.02 3.63 5.58
CA TYR A 330 10.21 4.90 6.23
C TYR A 330 11.61 5.46 5.95
N LEU A 331 11.67 6.79 5.71
CA LEU A 331 12.94 7.51 5.54
C LEU A 331 13.09 8.51 6.68
N PRO A 332 13.90 8.21 7.71
CA PRO A 332 14.07 9.10 8.85
C PRO A 332 14.68 10.44 8.46
N THR A 333 14.31 11.50 9.21
CA THR A 333 14.71 12.88 8.92
C THR A 333 16.22 13.11 9.03
N HIS A 334 16.91 12.25 9.79
CA HIS A 334 18.36 12.33 10.05
C HIS A 334 19.20 11.57 9.02
N ALA A 335 18.57 10.75 8.19
CA ALA A 335 19.27 10.05 7.14
C ALA A 335 19.57 11.05 6.01
N LEU A 336 20.71 11.68 6.07
CA LEU A 336 21.39 12.23 4.92
C LEU A 336 21.86 11.03 4.07
N TYR A 337 20.93 10.40 3.34
CA TYR A 337 21.34 9.42 2.34
C TYR A 337 22.08 10.16 1.24
N ASP A 338 23.39 9.94 1.20
CA ASP A 338 24.18 10.20 0.01
C ASP A 338 23.50 9.48 -1.17
N GLU A 339 23.52 10.08 -2.35
CA GLU A 339 22.90 9.55 -3.59
C GLU A 339 23.31 8.09 -3.91
N GLN A 340 24.33 7.58 -3.22
CA GLN A 340 24.84 6.21 -3.38
C GLN A 340 24.00 5.16 -2.66
N THR A 341 23.28 5.48 -1.62
CA THR A 341 22.53 4.49 -0.78
C THR A 341 21.24 4.01 -1.44
N LEU A 342 20.65 4.78 -2.34
CA LEU A 342 19.51 4.37 -3.16
C LEU A 342 19.86 3.41 -4.32
N LYS A 343 21.15 3.11 -4.52
CA LYS A 343 21.63 2.21 -5.59
C LYS A 343 21.61 0.72 -5.24
N LEU A 344 21.22 0.33 -4.04
CA LEU A 344 21.50 -1.00 -3.49
C LEU A 344 20.41 -2.05 -3.63
N ILE A 345 19.35 -1.83 -4.40
CA ILE A 345 18.41 -2.92 -4.69
C ILE A 345 18.37 -3.16 -6.19
N TYR A 346 19.45 -3.72 -6.73
CA TYR A 346 19.41 -4.48 -7.97
C TYR A 346 19.11 -5.93 -7.62
N ILE A 347 17.88 -6.35 -7.81
CA ILE A 347 17.56 -7.77 -7.85
C ILE A 347 17.83 -8.21 -9.29
N VAL A 348 18.86 -9.04 -9.44
CA VAL A 348 19.22 -9.74 -10.69
C VAL A 348 18.20 -10.84 -10.98
#